data_da66025c0271b10192d2a56c0938b681
#
_entry.id   da66025c0271b10192d2a56c0938b681
#
_cell.length_a   1.000
_cell.length_b   1.000
_cell.length_c   1.000
_cell.angle_alpha   90.00
_cell.angle_beta   90.00
_cell.angle_gamma   90.00
#
_symmetry.space_group_name_H-M   'P 1'
#
loop_
_entity.id
_entity.type
_entity.pdbx_description
1 polymer ?
#
loop_
_entity_poly.entity_id
_entity_poly.type
_entity_poly.pdbx_seq_one_letter_code
_entity_poly.pdbx_strand_id
1 'polypeptide(L)'
;MIKAGAKALWSHWARHQLQLVVVIIGLSLATGLWTGVQAINSEARVSYDRAASVLGQSRLQRITRGDGPLRLVDFAALRLAGWMVSPVVQGTLRGTGLEVLGFDPFTVPAGTVLPDLSGAGDLTTFLLPPGVIFVNPDTLNSLPEGLPPVQVLEAIAPGRIMTDLLIAMELLNRDTLSSILVLEDQPQARTPLSDVNAVYTLNAPSETSDIARLTDSFHLNLTAFGLLSFAVGLFIVYAAIGLAFEQRRVLFRTLRALGLPQRKLVWLLAAEAFVLASIGGTLGIAFGYVLASALLPGVAATLSGLYGASVSGSLSLKPVWWLTGVAMSYLGAAAAVGGSLWQLSRMPILAPAMPRAWARASAVTARMQALGGLALLLSALILGCWGGGWVAGFAGLAPLLLGAALLVPAALTIIITGLSQFGKGVVIGWVWADTRQQIPALSLALMALLLALSTNVGVSTMVGSFRGTFIGWLDQRLASDLYITT
;
A
#
# COMPACT_ATOMS: atom_id res chain seq x y z
N MET A 1 12.41 -27.24 -37.79
CA MET A 1 12.15 -25.80 -37.85
C MET A 1 11.97 -25.13 -36.46
N ILE A 2 11.14 -25.66 -35.54
CA ILE A 2 10.95 -25.06 -34.20
C ILE A 2 12.27 -25.02 -33.41
N LYS A 3 13.02 -26.12 -33.34
CA LYS A 3 14.34 -26.17 -32.68
C LYS A 3 15.34 -25.17 -33.26
N ALA A 4 15.34 -24.99 -34.58
CA ALA A 4 16.20 -23.99 -35.25
C ALA A 4 15.77 -22.56 -34.89
N GLY A 5 14.46 -22.27 -34.90
CA GLY A 5 13.92 -20.99 -34.47
C GLY A 5 14.24 -20.66 -33.01
N ALA A 6 14.06 -21.60 -32.10
CA ALA A 6 14.40 -21.45 -30.67
C ALA A 6 15.92 -21.20 -30.51
N LYS A 7 16.77 -21.96 -31.22
CA LYS A 7 18.24 -21.77 -31.22
C LYS A 7 18.64 -20.40 -31.75
N ALA A 8 17.98 -19.90 -32.80
CA ALA A 8 18.23 -18.57 -33.35
C ALA A 8 17.84 -17.44 -32.35
N LEU A 9 16.70 -17.59 -31.64
CA LEU A 9 16.27 -16.65 -30.62
C LEU A 9 17.23 -16.65 -29.45
N TRP A 10 17.64 -17.83 -28.98
CA TRP A 10 18.60 -17.94 -27.86
C TRP A 10 20.00 -17.42 -28.23
N SER A 11 20.48 -17.68 -29.45
CA SER A 11 21.76 -17.18 -29.94
C SER A 11 21.83 -15.66 -30.02
N HIS A 12 20.69 -14.98 -30.15
CA HIS A 12 20.64 -13.52 -30.09
C HIS A 12 21.03 -13.03 -28.71
N TRP A 13 20.46 -13.60 -27.64
CA TRP A 13 20.79 -13.23 -26.26
C TRP A 13 22.24 -13.54 -25.91
N ALA A 14 22.79 -14.64 -26.40
CA ALA A 14 24.19 -14.98 -26.23
C ALA A 14 25.14 -13.95 -26.85
N ARG A 15 24.73 -13.32 -27.98
CA ARG A 15 25.51 -12.28 -28.65
C ARG A 15 25.26 -10.89 -28.10
N HIS A 16 24.10 -10.62 -27.50
CA HIS A 16 23.68 -9.33 -26.96
C HIS A 16 23.42 -9.45 -25.45
N GLN A 17 24.42 -9.90 -24.69
CA GLN A 17 24.32 -10.14 -23.25
C GLN A 17 23.92 -8.87 -22.48
N LEU A 18 24.40 -7.71 -22.91
CA LEU A 18 24.06 -6.42 -22.27
C LEU A 18 22.57 -6.12 -22.37
N GLN A 19 21.91 -6.43 -23.49
CA GLN A 19 20.46 -6.27 -23.65
C GLN A 19 19.70 -7.23 -22.74
N LEU A 20 20.15 -8.48 -22.63
CA LEU A 20 19.54 -9.46 -21.72
C LEU A 20 19.60 -8.98 -20.28
N VAL A 21 20.78 -8.53 -19.84
CA VAL A 21 20.99 -8.01 -18.50
C VAL A 21 20.10 -6.80 -18.21
N VAL A 22 20.00 -5.85 -19.15
CA VAL A 22 19.12 -4.67 -19.01
C VAL A 22 17.65 -5.07 -18.87
N VAL A 23 17.18 -6.05 -19.67
CA VAL A 23 15.79 -6.54 -19.56
C VAL A 23 15.56 -7.22 -18.22
N ILE A 24 16.46 -8.10 -17.78
CA ILE A 24 16.34 -8.78 -16.49
C ILE A 24 16.39 -7.77 -15.33
N ILE A 25 17.30 -6.80 -15.37
CA ILE A 25 17.37 -5.73 -14.36
C ILE A 25 16.08 -4.92 -14.35
N GLY A 26 15.55 -4.51 -15.51
CA GLY A 26 14.30 -3.77 -15.61
C GLY A 26 13.12 -4.53 -15.00
N LEU A 27 12.98 -5.81 -15.33
CA LEU A 27 11.97 -6.71 -14.74
C LEU A 27 12.15 -6.87 -13.23
N SER A 28 13.40 -7.07 -12.80
CA SER A 28 13.73 -7.26 -11.38
C SER A 28 13.48 -5.99 -10.57
N LEU A 29 13.86 -4.82 -11.08
CA LEU A 29 13.60 -3.53 -10.41
C LEU A 29 12.10 -3.25 -10.32
N ALA A 30 11.34 -3.48 -11.39
CA ALA A 30 9.90 -3.27 -11.40
C ALA A 30 9.19 -4.16 -10.37
N THR A 31 9.50 -5.47 -10.39
CA THR A 31 8.92 -6.44 -9.46
C THR A 31 9.41 -6.20 -8.04
N GLY A 32 10.68 -5.83 -7.86
CA GLY A 32 11.28 -5.53 -6.56
C GLY A 32 10.71 -4.27 -5.92
N LEU A 33 10.49 -3.22 -6.70
CA LEU A 33 9.83 -2.00 -6.22
C LEU A 33 8.41 -2.31 -5.72
N TRP A 34 7.64 -3.05 -6.50
CA TRP A 34 6.29 -3.45 -6.10
C TRP A 34 6.30 -4.31 -4.83
N THR A 35 7.10 -5.38 -4.79
CA THR A 35 7.15 -6.28 -3.64
C THR A 35 7.68 -5.61 -2.39
N GLY A 36 8.69 -4.73 -2.52
CA GLY A 36 9.23 -3.92 -1.43
C GLY A 36 8.19 -2.97 -0.84
N VAL A 37 7.47 -2.23 -1.70
CA VAL A 37 6.40 -1.32 -1.25
C VAL A 37 5.27 -2.10 -0.58
N GLN A 38 4.85 -3.25 -1.13
CA GLN A 38 3.80 -4.07 -0.52
C GLN A 38 4.23 -4.66 0.84
N ALA A 39 5.49 -5.07 0.96
CA ALA A 39 6.03 -5.57 2.22
C ALA A 39 5.99 -4.49 3.31
N ILE A 40 6.49 -3.30 3.01
CA ILE A 40 6.49 -2.17 3.94
C ILE A 40 5.05 -1.74 4.28
N ASN A 41 4.17 -1.62 3.28
CA ASN A 41 2.78 -1.24 3.49
C ASN A 41 2.03 -2.24 4.37
N SER A 42 2.26 -3.54 4.17
CA SER A 42 1.57 -4.57 4.96
C SER A 42 2.04 -4.57 6.42
N GLU A 43 3.32 -4.33 6.66
CA GLU A 43 3.86 -4.25 8.02
C GLU A 43 3.41 -2.96 8.72
N ALA A 44 3.42 -1.84 7.99
CA ALA A 44 2.85 -0.60 8.49
C ALA A 44 1.37 -0.76 8.87
N ARG A 45 0.55 -1.41 8.04
CA ARG A 45 -0.87 -1.69 8.37
C ARG A 45 -1.01 -2.53 9.63
N VAL A 46 -0.27 -3.63 9.74
CA VAL A 46 -0.32 -4.49 10.93
C VAL A 46 0.07 -3.72 12.20
N SER A 47 1.06 -2.85 12.11
CA SER A 47 1.50 -2.02 13.23
C SER A 47 0.44 -0.98 13.61
N TYR A 48 -0.21 -0.37 12.61
CA TYR A 48 -1.33 0.55 12.85
C TYR A 48 -2.56 -0.17 13.41
N ASP A 49 -2.89 -1.35 12.87
CA ASP A 49 -4.02 -2.14 13.37
C ASP A 49 -3.79 -2.57 14.83
N ARG A 50 -2.55 -2.90 15.19
CA ARG A 50 -2.17 -3.16 16.59
C ARG A 50 -2.28 -1.91 17.45
N ALA A 51 -1.72 -0.78 17.02
CA ALA A 51 -1.84 0.48 17.73
C ALA A 51 -3.32 0.91 17.84
N ALA A 52 -4.10 0.77 16.79
CA ALA A 52 -5.53 1.05 16.79
C ALA A 52 -6.33 0.05 17.63
N SER A 53 -5.94 -1.22 17.73
CA SER A 53 -6.61 -2.20 18.60
C SER A 53 -6.32 -1.96 20.07
N VAL A 54 -5.15 -1.48 20.42
CA VAL A 54 -4.82 -0.96 21.75
C VAL A 54 -5.63 0.32 22.04
N LEU A 55 -5.87 1.15 21.03
CA LEU A 55 -6.78 2.30 21.07
C LEU A 55 -8.24 1.90 20.71
N GLY A 56 -8.49 0.66 20.34
CA GLY A 56 -9.75 0.15 19.77
C GLY A 56 -10.95 0.16 20.72
N GLN A 57 -10.73 0.49 21.97
CA GLN A 57 -11.80 0.97 22.85
C GLN A 57 -12.54 2.19 22.26
N SER A 58 -11.97 2.88 21.27
CA SER A 58 -12.58 4.05 20.62
C SER A 58 -13.64 3.71 19.56
N ARG A 59 -13.69 2.46 19.06
CA ARG A 59 -14.70 2.01 18.06
C ARG A 59 -16.02 1.55 18.68
N LEU A 60 -16.03 1.25 19.98
CA LEU A 60 -17.23 0.80 20.66
C LEU A 60 -18.01 1.97 21.23
N GLN A 61 -19.33 1.87 21.18
CA GLN A 61 -20.20 2.80 21.87
C GLN A 61 -19.91 2.75 23.39
N ARG A 62 -19.96 3.91 24.03
CA ARG A 62 -19.71 4.04 25.46
C ARG A 62 -20.94 4.51 26.16
N ILE A 63 -21.28 3.86 27.27
CA ILE A 63 -22.28 4.36 28.20
C ILE A 63 -21.58 5.26 29.21
N THR A 64 -22.09 6.48 29.32
CA THR A 64 -21.68 7.45 30.35
C THR A 64 -22.90 7.80 31.19
N ARG A 65 -22.64 8.32 32.37
CA ARG A 65 -23.67 8.78 33.31
C ARG A 65 -23.63 10.31 33.44
N GLY A 66 -24.77 10.95 33.24
CA GLY A 66 -24.85 12.42 33.22
C GLY A 66 -24.81 13.08 34.57
N ASP A 67 -25.10 12.36 35.68
CA ASP A 67 -25.19 12.86 37.04
C ASP A 67 -24.01 12.47 37.96
N GLY A 68 -22.97 11.83 37.39
CA GLY A 68 -21.81 11.43 38.17
C GLY A 68 -20.99 10.31 37.55
N PRO A 69 -19.99 9.81 38.27
CA PRO A 69 -19.13 8.75 37.77
C PRO A 69 -19.87 7.41 37.75
N LEU A 70 -19.52 6.57 36.80
CA LEU A 70 -19.99 5.19 36.68
C LEU A 70 -19.39 4.31 37.79
N ARG A 71 -20.17 3.38 38.29
CA ARG A 71 -19.77 2.40 39.32
C ARG A 71 -20.03 0.96 38.86
N LEU A 72 -19.47 0.01 39.58
CA LEU A 72 -19.71 -1.42 39.32
C LEU A 72 -21.20 -1.82 39.39
N VAL A 73 -21.97 -1.11 40.23
CA VAL A 73 -23.43 -1.30 40.33
C VAL A 73 -24.14 -0.96 39.01
N ASP A 74 -23.68 0.08 38.32
CA ASP A 74 -24.23 0.48 37.01
C ASP A 74 -23.95 -0.59 35.96
N PHE A 75 -22.75 -1.16 35.97
CA PHE A 75 -22.40 -2.30 35.10
C PHE A 75 -23.29 -3.51 35.40
N ALA A 76 -23.47 -3.87 36.67
CA ALA A 76 -24.32 -4.99 37.05
C ALA A 76 -25.78 -4.77 36.61
N ALA A 77 -26.31 -3.56 36.78
CA ALA A 77 -27.67 -3.21 36.35
C ALA A 77 -27.86 -3.35 34.83
N LEU A 78 -26.88 -2.90 34.03
CA LEU A 78 -26.91 -3.04 32.60
C LEU A 78 -26.85 -4.51 32.14
N ARG A 79 -26.01 -5.33 32.80
CA ARG A 79 -25.93 -6.77 32.52
C ARG A 79 -27.24 -7.49 32.83
N LEU A 80 -27.86 -7.16 33.97
CA LEU A 80 -29.18 -7.71 34.37
C LEU A 80 -30.30 -7.28 33.41
N ALA A 81 -30.19 -6.10 32.81
CA ALA A 81 -31.10 -5.58 31.81
C ALA A 81 -30.88 -6.20 30.39
N GLY A 82 -29.93 -7.15 30.24
CA GLY A 82 -29.64 -7.86 29.01
C GLY A 82 -28.65 -7.18 28.09
N TRP A 83 -27.96 -6.13 28.54
CA TRP A 83 -26.92 -5.47 27.76
C TRP A 83 -25.61 -6.25 27.78
N MET A 84 -25.01 -6.47 26.61
CA MET A 84 -23.67 -7.00 26.49
C MET A 84 -22.69 -5.84 26.56
N VAL A 85 -22.13 -5.64 27.76
CA VAL A 85 -21.25 -4.50 28.08
C VAL A 85 -20.01 -4.97 28.82
N SER A 86 -18.92 -4.21 28.70
CA SER A 86 -17.63 -4.45 29.36
C SER A 86 -17.20 -3.22 30.15
N PRO A 87 -16.88 -3.33 31.45
CA PRO A 87 -16.40 -2.24 32.27
C PRO A 87 -14.91 -2.00 32.02
N VAL A 88 -14.51 -0.73 31.99
CA VAL A 88 -13.12 -0.31 31.83
C VAL A 88 -12.76 0.75 32.88
N VAL A 89 -11.60 0.54 33.47
CA VAL A 89 -10.94 1.52 34.34
C VAL A 89 -9.63 1.96 33.68
N GLN A 90 -9.46 3.24 33.51
CA GLN A 90 -8.26 3.82 32.91
C GLN A 90 -7.82 5.03 33.76
N GLY A 91 -6.51 5.13 33.99
CA GLY A 91 -5.95 6.25 34.73
C GLY A 91 -4.44 6.21 34.71
N THR A 92 -3.83 7.29 35.18
CA THR A 92 -2.38 7.39 35.31
C THR A 92 -1.95 7.06 36.72
N LEU A 93 -0.99 6.17 36.90
CA LEU A 93 -0.43 5.82 38.19
C LEU A 93 0.32 7.00 38.77
N ARG A 94 -0.04 7.39 39.97
CA ARG A 94 0.50 8.60 40.64
C ARG A 94 2.02 8.53 40.75
N GLY A 95 2.69 9.60 40.30
CA GLY A 95 4.14 9.78 40.45
C GLY A 95 5.01 9.09 39.38
N THR A 96 4.43 8.30 38.45
CA THR A 96 5.22 7.55 37.47
C THR A 96 4.89 7.91 36.02
N GLY A 97 3.74 8.53 35.77
CA GLY A 97 3.26 8.78 34.41
C GLY A 97 2.82 7.52 33.64
N LEU A 98 2.84 6.33 34.26
CA LEU A 98 2.40 5.08 33.67
C LEU A 98 0.88 5.02 33.61
N GLU A 99 0.35 4.62 32.45
CA GLU A 99 -1.07 4.46 32.21
C GLU A 99 -1.51 3.05 32.65
N VAL A 100 -2.48 2.96 33.56
CA VAL A 100 -3.08 1.72 34.01
C VAL A 100 -4.40 1.51 33.30
N LEU A 101 -4.57 0.33 32.71
CA LEU A 101 -5.78 -0.13 32.03
C LEU A 101 -6.28 -1.40 32.72
N GLY A 102 -7.43 -1.31 33.35
CA GLY A 102 -8.16 -2.41 33.96
C GLY A 102 -9.34 -2.84 33.13
N PHE A 103 -9.49 -4.14 32.93
CA PHE A 103 -10.59 -4.72 32.16
C PHE A 103 -11.08 -6.02 32.80
N ASP A 104 -12.31 -6.41 32.49
CA ASP A 104 -12.87 -7.70 32.91
C ASP A 104 -12.65 -8.73 31.78
N PRO A 105 -11.85 -9.79 32.02
CA PRO A 105 -11.49 -10.77 30.99
C PRO A 105 -12.70 -11.56 30.45
N PHE A 106 -13.82 -11.63 31.19
CA PHE A 106 -15.01 -12.36 30.77
C PHE A 106 -15.93 -11.56 29.85
N THR A 107 -15.78 -10.25 29.80
CA THR A 107 -16.65 -9.36 29.02
C THR A 107 -15.90 -8.55 27.96
N VAL A 108 -14.62 -8.84 27.78
CA VAL A 108 -13.78 -8.13 26.81
C VAL A 108 -14.33 -8.28 25.38
N PRO A 109 -14.39 -7.20 24.59
CA PRO A 109 -14.81 -7.24 23.20
C PRO A 109 -13.96 -8.21 22.34
N ALA A 110 -14.60 -8.92 21.41
CA ALA A 110 -13.91 -9.77 20.46
C ALA A 110 -12.90 -8.93 19.63
N GLY A 111 -11.65 -9.43 19.50
CA GLY A 111 -10.58 -8.71 18.81
C GLY A 111 -9.72 -7.80 19.68
N THR A 112 -10.03 -7.64 20.97
CA THR A 112 -9.08 -7.03 21.91
C THR A 112 -7.87 -7.96 22.08
N VAL A 113 -6.65 -7.40 21.98
CA VAL A 113 -5.44 -8.16 22.26
C VAL A 113 -5.42 -8.45 23.76
N LEU A 114 -5.96 -9.61 24.12
CA LEU A 114 -5.78 -10.16 25.44
C LEU A 114 -4.38 -10.77 25.54
N PRO A 115 -3.71 -10.63 26.68
CA PRO A 115 -2.63 -11.51 27.01
C PRO A 115 -3.10 -12.96 26.81
N ASP A 116 -2.26 -13.81 26.18
CA ASP A 116 -2.58 -15.24 26.07
C ASP A 116 -2.55 -15.81 27.50
N LEU A 117 -3.71 -15.78 28.15
CA LEU A 117 -3.87 -16.30 29.50
C LEU A 117 -3.71 -17.82 29.58
N SER A 118 -3.68 -18.51 28.43
CA SER A 118 -3.42 -19.95 28.35
C SER A 118 -1.95 -20.31 28.60
N GLY A 119 -1.02 -19.36 28.38
CA GLY A 119 0.41 -19.50 28.68
C GLY A 119 0.87 -18.81 29.96
N ALA A 120 0.06 -17.94 30.53
CA ALA A 120 0.40 -17.05 31.64
C ALA A 120 0.03 -17.57 33.05
N GLY A 121 -0.20 -18.87 33.19
CA GLY A 121 -0.63 -19.42 34.47
C GLY A 121 -2.14 -19.31 34.69
N ASP A 122 -2.59 -19.95 35.75
CA ASP A 122 -3.99 -20.10 36.07
C ASP A 122 -4.74 -18.74 36.10
N LEU A 123 -5.91 -18.68 35.45
CA LEU A 123 -6.81 -17.53 35.44
C LEU A 123 -7.11 -17.03 36.88
N THR A 124 -7.01 -17.93 37.84
CA THR A 124 -7.12 -17.63 39.26
C THR A 124 -6.03 -16.68 39.76
N THR A 125 -4.80 -16.81 39.26
CA THR A 125 -3.67 -15.94 39.62
C THR A 125 -3.83 -14.53 39.02
N PHE A 126 -4.55 -14.39 37.90
CA PHE A 126 -4.86 -13.09 37.32
C PHE A 126 -5.96 -12.35 38.06
N LEU A 127 -7.01 -13.07 38.51
CA LEU A 127 -8.20 -12.51 39.10
C LEU A 127 -8.11 -12.30 40.63
N LEU A 128 -7.34 -13.16 41.33
CA LEU A 128 -7.25 -13.12 42.79
C LEU A 128 -6.03 -12.31 43.26
N PRO A 129 -6.16 -11.53 44.34
CA PRO A 129 -5.01 -10.82 44.91
C PRO A 129 -3.82 -11.75 45.21
N PRO A 130 -2.57 -11.34 44.92
CA PRO A 130 -2.14 -10.02 44.51
C PRO A 130 -2.35 -9.71 43.01
N GLY A 131 -2.82 -10.68 42.21
CA GLY A 131 -3.03 -10.54 40.79
C GLY A 131 -1.75 -10.47 39.96
N VAL A 132 -1.90 -10.19 38.68
CA VAL A 132 -0.77 -10.05 37.76
C VAL A 132 -0.95 -8.78 36.94
N ILE A 133 0.14 -8.06 36.74
CA ILE A 133 0.19 -6.94 35.80
C ILE A 133 0.99 -7.32 34.57
N PHE A 134 0.50 -6.92 33.42
CA PHE A 134 1.18 -7.13 32.13
C PHE A 134 1.78 -5.80 31.67
N VAL A 135 3.05 -5.83 31.26
CA VAL A 135 3.79 -4.66 30.79
C VAL A 135 4.69 -5.00 29.62
N ASN A 136 5.05 -3.98 28.84
CA ASN A 136 6.06 -4.10 27.80
C ASN A 136 7.47 -4.24 28.41
N PRO A 137 8.41 -4.97 27.76
CA PRO A 137 9.82 -5.06 28.20
C PRO A 137 10.45 -3.70 28.51
N ASP A 138 10.19 -2.69 27.68
CA ASP A 138 10.74 -1.33 27.85
C ASP A 138 10.22 -0.60 29.11
N THR A 139 9.07 -1.02 29.62
CA THR A 139 8.42 -0.42 30.80
C THR A 139 8.96 -1.00 32.12
N LEU A 140 9.61 -2.18 32.09
CA LEU A 140 10.09 -2.86 33.29
C LEU A 140 10.96 -1.97 34.19
N ASN A 141 11.85 -1.18 33.58
CA ASN A 141 12.81 -0.34 34.30
C ASN A 141 12.17 0.91 34.93
N SER A 142 10.93 1.23 34.53
CA SER A 142 10.18 2.41 35.03
C SER A 142 9.10 2.04 36.05
N LEU A 143 8.97 0.77 36.43
CA LEU A 143 7.97 0.32 37.39
C LEU A 143 8.37 0.70 38.83
N PRO A 144 7.45 1.27 39.61
CA PRO A 144 7.68 1.50 41.03
C PRO A 144 7.69 0.18 41.83
N GLU A 145 8.29 0.21 43.00
CA GLU A 145 8.26 -0.91 43.96
C GLU A 145 6.85 -1.07 44.56
N GLY A 146 6.48 -2.33 44.86
CA GLY A 146 5.21 -2.64 45.55
C GLY A 146 4.03 -2.94 44.60
N LEU A 147 4.30 -3.14 43.31
CA LEU A 147 3.28 -3.60 42.34
C LEU A 147 3.06 -5.11 42.42
N PRO A 148 1.89 -5.62 41.95
CA PRO A 148 1.66 -7.05 41.77
C PRO A 148 2.71 -7.70 40.89
N PRO A 149 2.82 -9.06 40.92
CA PRO A 149 3.69 -9.81 40.01
C PRO A 149 3.61 -9.37 38.59
N VAL A 150 4.78 -9.12 37.98
CA VAL A 150 4.89 -8.57 36.62
C VAL A 150 5.10 -9.68 35.60
N GLN A 151 4.30 -9.68 34.54
CA GLN A 151 4.53 -10.51 33.36
C GLN A 151 4.82 -9.60 32.16
N VAL A 152 5.80 -10.03 31.35
CA VAL A 152 6.23 -9.26 30.20
C VAL A 152 5.46 -9.71 28.95
N LEU A 153 4.86 -8.74 28.27
CA LEU A 153 4.11 -8.97 27.04
C LEU A 153 4.47 -7.90 26.00
N GLU A 154 5.14 -8.32 24.92
CA GLU A 154 5.56 -7.41 23.84
C GLU A 154 4.38 -6.70 23.13
N ALA A 155 3.18 -7.27 23.24
CA ALA A 155 1.98 -6.71 22.59
C ALA A 155 1.44 -5.45 23.27
N ILE A 156 1.90 -5.12 24.48
CA ILE A 156 1.47 -3.93 25.23
C ILE A 156 2.32 -2.74 24.83
N ALA A 157 1.69 -1.58 24.72
CA ALA A 157 2.41 -0.34 24.41
C ALA A 157 3.36 0.05 25.57
N PRO A 158 4.56 0.58 25.28
CA PRO A 158 5.46 1.11 26.30
C PRO A 158 4.77 2.18 27.16
N GLY A 159 5.03 2.16 28.46
CA GLY A 159 4.41 3.09 29.41
C GLY A 159 3.00 2.71 29.88
N ARG A 160 2.50 1.53 29.50
CA ARG A 160 1.17 1.05 29.87
C ARG A 160 1.25 -0.23 30.70
N ILE A 161 0.38 -0.30 31.71
CA ILE A 161 0.15 -1.47 32.57
C ILE A 161 -1.25 -1.99 32.26
N MET A 162 -1.40 -3.28 31.96
CA MET A 162 -2.69 -3.95 31.82
C MET A 162 -2.89 -4.93 32.96
N THR A 163 -4.09 -4.96 33.53
CA THR A 163 -4.42 -5.84 34.67
C THR A 163 -5.92 -6.07 34.77
N ASP A 164 -6.33 -6.90 35.74
CA ASP A 164 -7.74 -7.07 36.08
C ASP A 164 -8.38 -5.74 36.57
N LEU A 165 -9.70 -5.65 36.36
CA LEU A 165 -10.50 -4.47 36.70
C LEU A 165 -10.35 -4.07 38.16
N LEU A 166 -10.46 -5.04 39.10
CA LEU A 166 -10.41 -4.76 40.52
C LEU A 166 -9.02 -4.34 40.97
N ILE A 167 -7.98 -4.95 40.42
CA ILE A 167 -6.59 -4.61 40.69
C ILE A 167 -6.28 -3.20 40.16
N ALA A 168 -6.78 -2.87 38.96
CA ALA A 168 -6.62 -1.52 38.42
C ALA A 168 -7.32 -0.46 39.32
N MET A 169 -8.50 -0.76 39.83
CA MET A 169 -9.22 0.13 40.78
C MET A 169 -8.42 0.35 42.05
N GLU A 170 -7.79 -0.71 42.58
CA GLU A 170 -6.94 -0.64 43.75
C GLU A 170 -5.67 0.18 43.49
N LEU A 171 -4.97 -0.08 42.37
CA LEU A 171 -3.75 0.64 41.97
C LEU A 171 -4.01 2.15 41.76
N LEU A 172 -5.16 2.50 41.20
CA LEU A 172 -5.54 3.88 40.94
C LEU A 172 -6.22 4.55 42.15
N ASN A 173 -6.47 3.78 43.21
CA ASN A 173 -7.24 4.20 44.39
C ASN A 173 -8.57 4.86 43.98
N ARG A 174 -9.34 4.16 43.16
CA ARG A 174 -10.65 4.59 42.63
C ARG A 174 -11.66 3.45 42.75
N ASP A 175 -12.89 3.80 43.09
CA ASP A 175 -14.07 2.91 43.13
C ASP A 175 -15.05 3.18 41.99
N THR A 176 -14.61 3.95 41.00
CA THR A 176 -15.39 4.37 39.85
C THR A 176 -14.81 3.85 38.53
N LEU A 177 -15.70 3.51 37.58
CA LEU A 177 -15.35 3.11 36.24
C LEU A 177 -15.09 4.35 35.36
N SER A 178 -14.13 4.24 34.45
CA SER A 178 -13.88 5.29 33.46
C SER A 178 -14.93 5.31 32.36
N SER A 179 -15.36 4.13 31.91
CA SER A 179 -16.41 3.96 30.91
C SER A 179 -16.95 2.52 30.92
N ILE A 180 -18.15 2.33 30.37
CA ILE A 180 -18.72 1.02 30.08
C ILE A 180 -18.84 0.91 28.55
N LEU A 181 -18.13 -0.04 27.95
CA LEU A 181 -18.14 -0.30 26.53
C LEU A 181 -19.33 -1.16 26.14
N VAL A 182 -19.98 -0.86 25.03
CA VAL A 182 -21.09 -1.63 24.47
C VAL A 182 -20.55 -2.51 23.38
N LEU A 183 -20.69 -3.83 23.48
CA LEU A 183 -20.25 -4.79 22.50
C LEU A 183 -21.08 -4.67 21.21
N GLU A 184 -20.51 -5.07 20.06
CA GLU A 184 -21.19 -5.01 18.75
C GLU A 184 -22.41 -5.94 18.69
N ASP A 185 -22.27 -7.17 19.23
CA ASP A 185 -23.34 -8.16 19.26
C ASP A 185 -24.24 -7.95 20.46
N GLN A 186 -25.37 -7.26 20.24
CA GLN A 186 -26.35 -7.01 21.30
C GLN A 186 -27.59 -7.92 21.15
N PRO A 187 -28.10 -8.55 22.23
CA PRO A 187 -29.34 -9.30 22.20
C PRO A 187 -30.53 -8.40 21.82
N GLN A 188 -31.46 -8.94 21.02
CA GLN A 188 -32.68 -8.20 20.61
C GLN A 188 -33.63 -7.94 21.77
N ALA A 189 -33.63 -8.80 22.79
CA ALA A 189 -34.56 -8.76 23.96
C ALA A 189 -34.00 -7.93 25.14
N ARG A 190 -33.14 -6.96 24.89
CA ARG A 190 -32.59 -6.06 25.95
C ARG A 190 -33.59 -4.98 26.32
N THR A 191 -33.62 -4.61 27.60
CA THR A 191 -34.39 -3.47 28.06
C THR A 191 -33.81 -2.16 27.48
N PRO A 192 -34.64 -1.22 26.98
CA PRO A 192 -34.15 0.08 26.51
C PRO A 192 -33.33 0.80 27.60
N LEU A 193 -32.28 1.49 27.20
CA LEU A 193 -31.37 2.15 28.14
C LEU A 193 -32.08 3.18 29.05
N SER A 194 -33.07 3.89 28.49
CA SER A 194 -33.92 4.84 29.20
C SER A 194 -34.73 4.21 30.37
N ASP A 195 -35.09 2.93 30.20
CA ASP A 195 -35.90 2.20 31.16
C ASP A 195 -35.03 1.58 32.27
N VAL A 196 -33.75 1.37 32.00
CA VAL A 196 -32.77 0.94 33.00
C VAL A 196 -32.40 2.10 33.92
N ASN A 197 -32.04 3.23 33.36
CA ASN A 197 -31.85 4.50 34.07
C ASN A 197 -31.85 5.66 33.06
N ALA A 198 -32.70 6.65 33.27
CA ALA A 198 -32.84 7.82 32.40
C ALA A 198 -31.57 8.73 32.34
N VAL A 199 -30.63 8.53 33.25
CA VAL A 199 -29.38 9.30 33.33
C VAL A 199 -28.26 8.71 32.46
N TYR A 200 -28.44 7.46 31.98
CA TYR A 200 -27.47 6.86 31.08
C TYR A 200 -27.56 7.45 29.67
N THR A 201 -26.44 7.87 29.15
CA THR A 201 -26.31 8.36 27.79
C THR A 201 -25.42 7.42 27.00
N LEU A 202 -25.93 7.00 25.84
CA LEU A 202 -25.17 6.21 24.88
C LEU A 202 -24.40 7.18 23.97
N ASN A 203 -23.14 7.28 24.20
CA ASN A 203 -22.27 8.07 23.32
C ASN A 203 -21.85 7.17 22.16
N ALA A 204 -22.15 7.61 20.93
CA ALA A 204 -21.62 6.99 19.75
C ALA A 204 -20.10 6.85 19.87
N PRO A 205 -19.48 5.83 19.26
CA PRO A 205 -18.04 5.79 19.15
C PRO A 205 -17.63 7.19 18.71
N SER A 206 -16.64 7.77 19.34
CA SER A 206 -16.15 9.07 18.90
C SER A 206 -15.62 8.90 17.47
N GLU A 207 -16.56 8.92 16.49
CA GLU A 207 -16.27 8.94 15.05
C GLU A 207 -15.37 10.13 14.70
N THR A 208 -15.24 11.00 15.63
CA THR A 208 -14.43 12.21 15.60
C THR A 208 -13.14 12.11 16.42
N SER A 209 -12.63 10.91 16.73
CA SER A 209 -11.20 10.93 17.06
C SER A 209 -10.48 11.27 15.76
N ASP A 210 -9.94 12.48 15.70
CA ASP A 210 -9.08 12.94 14.60
C ASP A 210 -8.00 11.89 14.27
N ILE A 211 -7.65 11.04 15.23
CA ILE A 211 -6.77 9.88 15.13
C ILE A 211 -7.35 8.80 14.19
N ALA A 212 -8.64 8.48 14.27
CA ALA A 212 -9.25 7.50 13.35
C ALA A 212 -9.25 8.03 11.91
N ARG A 213 -9.55 9.31 11.72
CA ARG A 213 -9.49 9.96 10.40
C ARG A 213 -8.06 10.01 9.85
N LEU A 214 -7.06 10.27 10.70
CA LEU A 214 -5.65 10.23 10.33
C LEU A 214 -5.22 8.82 9.94
N THR A 215 -5.65 7.80 10.67
CA THR A 215 -5.38 6.39 10.38
C THR A 215 -6.00 5.97 9.04
N ASP A 216 -7.26 6.31 8.79
CA ASP A 216 -7.93 6.04 7.52
C ASP A 216 -7.24 6.76 6.36
N SER A 217 -6.86 8.02 6.52
CA SER A 217 -6.08 8.77 5.54
C SER A 217 -4.72 8.13 5.27
N PHE A 218 -4.07 7.57 6.29
CA PHE A 218 -2.81 6.88 6.15
C PHE A 218 -2.96 5.57 5.38
N HIS A 219 -3.97 4.73 5.70
CA HIS A 219 -4.26 3.50 4.96
C HIS A 219 -4.57 3.77 3.48
N LEU A 220 -5.26 4.86 3.21
CA LEU A 220 -5.53 5.32 1.86
C LEU A 220 -4.26 5.70 1.11
N ASN A 221 -3.41 6.47 1.74
CA ASN A 221 -2.12 6.87 1.20
C ASN A 221 -1.25 5.65 0.88
N LEU A 222 -1.16 4.68 1.79
CA LEU A 222 -0.43 3.43 1.55
C LEU A 222 -1.02 2.61 0.40
N THR A 223 -2.34 2.59 0.26
CA THR A 223 -3.02 1.93 -0.86
C THR A 223 -2.71 2.62 -2.17
N ALA A 224 -2.76 3.96 -2.20
CA ALA A 224 -2.42 4.75 -3.38
C ALA A 224 -0.96 4.56 -3.80
N PHE A 225 -0.01 4.55 -2.85
CA PHE A 225 1.39 4.21 -3.13
C PHE A 225 1.54 2.81 -3.73
N GLY A 226 0.82 1.83 -3.20
CA GLY A 226 0.79 0.48 -3.74
C GLY A 226 0.31 0.46 -5.19
N LEU A 227 -0.83 1.08 -5.49
CA LEU A 227 -1.38 1.15 -6.84
C LEU A 227 -0.46 1.90 -7.81
N LEU A 228 0.12 3.01 -7.37
CA LEU A 228 1.05 3.79 -8.17
C LEU A 228 2.32 3.00 -8.50
N SER A 229 2.90 2.34 -7.51
CA SER A 229 4.07 1.45 -7.68
C SER A 229 3.75 0.29 -8.63
N PHE A 230 2.54 -0.28 -8.55
CA PHE A 230 2.09 -1.32 -9.48
C PHE A 230 2.01 -0.80 -10.91
N ALA A 231 1.39 0.36 -11.14
CA ALA A 231 1.25 0.95 -12.47
C ALA A 231 2.62 1.26 -13.09
N VAL A 232 3.53 1.84 -12.31
CA VAL A 232 4.90 2.15 -12.76
C VAL A 232 5.69 0.88 -13.04
N GLY A 233 5.62 -0.10 -12.14
CA GLY A 233 6.29 -1.38 -12.33
C GLY A 233 5.79 -2.12 -13.57
N LEU A 234 4.46 -2.18 -13.76
CA LEU A 234 3.85 -2.75 -14.96
C LEU A 234 4.36 -2.08 -16.23
N PHE A 235 4.47 -0.75 -16.21
CA PHE A 235 4.96 0.01 -17.34
C PHE A 235 6.47 -0.21 -17.60
N ILE A 236 7.29 -0.30 -16.55
CA ILE A 236 8.73 -0.62 -16.70
C ILE A 236 8.91 -2.00 -17.35
N VAL A 237 8.14 -3.00 -16.90
CA VAL A 237 8.12 -4.34 -17.51
C VAL A 237 7.71 -4.24 -18.98
N TYR A 238 6.62 -3.53 -19.27
CA TYR A 238 6.15 -3.30 -20.64
C TYR A 238 7.21 -2.64 -21.50
N ALA A 239 7.85 -1.58 -21.04
CA ALA A 239 8.87 -0.84 -21.75
C ALA A 239 10.14 -1.69 -22.00
N ALA A 240 10.62 -2.42 -20.99
CA ALA A 240 11.81 -3.26 -21.10
C ALA A 240 11.63 -4.38 -22.13
N ILE A 241 10.51 -5.10 -22.07
CA ILE A 241 10.19 -6.16 -23.01
C ILE A 241 9.88 -5.58 -24.39
N GLY A 242 9.10 -4.50 -24.46
CA GLY A 242 8.76 -3.84 -25.73
C GLY A 242 9.99 -3.37 -26.49
N LEU A 243 10.95 -2.75 -25.81
CA LEU A 243 12.21 -2.31 -26.40
C LEU A 243 13.03 -3.50 -26.92
N ALA A 244 13.14 -4.59 -26.16
CA ALA A 244 13.82 -5.81 -26.58
C ALA A 244 13.17 -6.43 -27.84
N PHE A 245 11.84 -6.38 -27.93
CA PHE A 245 11.12 -6.85 -29.12
C PHE A 245 11.36 -5.97 -30.36
N GLU A 246 11.32 -4.64 -30.19
CA GLU A 246 11.58 -3.70 -31.31
C GLU A 246 12.99 -3.89 -31.88
N GLN A 247 14.00 -4.05 -31.04
CA GLN A 247 15.39 -4.28 -31.48
C GLN A 247 15.56 -5.59 -32.27
N ARG A 248 14.72 -6.59 -31.99
CA ARG A 248 14.79 -7.92 -32.63
C ARG A 248 13.83 -8.10 -33.81
N ARG A 249 13.12 -7.08 -34.18
CA ARG A 249 12.08 -7.10 -35.23
C ARG A 249 12.60 -7.62 -36.59
N VAL A 250 13.82 -7.26 -36.93
CA VAL A 250 14.48 -7.74 -38.18
C VAL A 250 14.66 -9.25 -38.12
N LEU A 251 15.11 -9.81 -36.99
CA LEU A 251 15.28 -11.25 -36.82
C LEU A 251 13.96 -12.01 -37.00
N PHE A 252 12.86 -11.47 -36.44
CA PHE A 252 11.54 -12.10 -36.59
C PHE A 252 11.06 -12.15 -38.03
N ARG A 253 11.34 -11.11 -38.84
CA ARG A 253 11.04 -11.09 -40.26
C ARG A 253 11.86 -12.14 -41.00
N THR A 254 13.15 -12.24 -40.72
CA THR A 254 14.03 -13.25 -41.35
C THR A 254 13.54 -14.66 -41.05
N LEU A 255 13.17 -14.97 -39.81
CA LEU A 255 12.63 -16.27 -39.42
C LEU A 255 11.31 -16.60 -40.17
N ARG A 256 10.44 -15.61 -40.39
CA ARG A 256 9.21 -15.77 -41.16
C ARG A 256 9.52 -15.99 -42.64
N ALA A 257 10.46 -15.24 -43.21
CA ALA A 257 10.89 -15.41 -44.61
C ALA A 257 11.51 -16.77 -44.84
N LEU A 258 12.19 -17.35 -43.86
CA LEU A 258 12.73 -18.72 -43.88
C LEU A 258 11.66 -19.82 -43.69
N GLY A 259 10.37 -19.44 -43.61
CA GLY A 259 9.26 -20.38 -43.59
C GLY A 259 8.81 -20.80 -42.18
N LEU A 260 9.22 -20.08 -41.10
CA LEU A 260 8.68 -20.33 -39.77
C LEU A 260 7.24 -19.83 -39.67
N PRO A 261 6.23 -20.72 -39.40
CA PRO A 261 4.84 -20.31 -39.29
C PRO A 261 4.64 -19.27 -38.18
N GLN A 262 3.82 -18.27 -38.43
CA GLN A 262 3.54 -17.19 -37.52
C GLN A 262 3.09 -17.68 -36.12
N ARG A 263 2.17 -18.66 -36.07
CA ARG A 263 1.71 -19.23 -34.79
C ARG A 263 2.85 -19.82 -33.97
N LYS A 264 3.81 -20.50 -34.61
CA LYS A 264 4.97 -21.09 -33.93
C LYS A 264 5.94 -20.01 -33.44
N LEU A 265 6.12 -18.93 -34.22
CA LEU A 265 6.95 -17.79 -33.80
C LEU A 265 6.32 -17.10 -32.58
N VAL A 266 5.01 -16.86 -32.60
CA VAL A 266 4.25 -16.28 -31.48
C VAL A 266 4.45 -17.10 -30.21
N TRP A 267 4.30 -18.43 -30.28
CA TRP A 267 4.50 -19.31 -29.12
C TRP A 267 5.93 -19.29 -28.59
N LEU A 268 6.93 -19.26 -29.48
CA LEU A 268 8.34 -19.18 -29.08
C LEU A 268 8.64 -17.87 -28.36
N LEU A 269 8.11 -16.75 -28.86
CA LEU A 269 8.29 -15.44 -28.24
C LEU A 269 7.54 -15.31 -26.92
N ALA A 270 6.34 -15.87 -26.82
CA ALA A 270 5.59 -15.93 -25.58
C ALA A 270 6.32 -16.78 -24.50
N ALA A 271 6.85 -17.95 -24.91
CA ALA A 271 7.63 -18.80 -24.01
C ALA A 271 8.93 -18.11 -23.55
N GLU A 272 9.62 -17.41 -24.44
CA GLU A 272 10.80 -16.62 -24.12
C GLU A 272 10.47 -15.51 -23.09
N ALA A 273 9.42 -14.73 -23.33
CA ALA A 273 8.99 -13.69 -22.42
C ALA A 273 8.56 -14.25 -21.06
N PHE A 274 7.90 -15.42 -21.05
CA PHE A 274 7.56 -16.13 -19.82
C PHE A 274 8.79 -16.51 -19.01
N VAL A 275 9.84 -17.03 -19.66
CA VAL A 275 11.11 -17.37 -18.99
C VAL A 275 11.79 -16.12 -18.44
N LEU A 276 11.85 -15.04 -19.23
CA LEU A 276 12.44 -13.77 -18.77
C LEU A 276 11.65 -13.16 -17.59
N ALA A 277 10.31 -13.21 -17.66
CA ALA A 277 9.44 -12.75 -16.57
C ALA A 277 9.61 -13.60 -15.31
N SER A 278 9.81 -14.91 -15.44
CA SER A 278 10.09 -15.80 -14.32
C SER A 278 11.43 -15.46 -13.63
N ILE A 279 12.49 -15.31 -14.42
CA ILE A 279 13.83 -14.98 -13.92
C ILE A 279 13.81 -13.56 -13.28
N GLY A 280 13.32 -12.57 -14.02
CA GLY A 280 13.24 -11.20 -13.54
C GLY A 280 12.30 -11.04 -12.35
N GLY A 281 11.16 -11.76 -12.36
CA GLY A 281 10.22 -11.77 -11.24
C GLY A 281 10.81 -12.35 -9.96
N THR A 282 11.46 -13.52 -10.04
CA THR A 282 12.09 -14.16 -8.86
C THR A 282 13.24 -13.33 -8.30
N LEU A 283 14.11 -12.79 -9.16
CA LEU A 283 15.18 -11.88 -8.74
C LEU A 283 14.60 -10.58 -8.15
N GLY A 284 13.52 -10.08 -8.73
CA GLY A 284 12.82 -8.90 -8.24
C GLY A 284 12.22 -9.10 -6.86
N ILE A 285 11.58 -10.24 -6.59
CA ILE A 285 11.06 -10.57 -5.26
C ILE A 285 12.18 -10.61 -4.23
N ALA A 286 13.30 -11.28 -4.56
CA ALA A 286 14.47 -11.34 -3.68
C ALA A 286 15.03 -9.93 -3.41
N PHE A 287 15.17 -9.11 -4.44
CA PHE A 287 15.61 -7.72 -4.33
C PHE A 287 14.63 -6.86 -3.52
N GLY A 288 13.32 -7.01 -3.75
CA GLY A 288 12.27 -6.31 -3.00
C GLY A 288 12.27 -6.66 -1.51
N TYR A 289 12.51 -7.92 -1.18
CA TYR A 289 12.67 -8.37 0.20
C TYR A 289 13.89 -7.72 0.87
N VAL A 290 15.04 -7.74 0.21
CA VAL A 290 16.27 -7.11 0.72
C VAL A 290 16.06 -5.59 0.90
N LEU A 291 15.43 -4.93 -0.06
CA LEU A 291 15.12 -3.50 0.02
C LEU A 291 14.18 -3.20 1.18
N ALA A 292 13.11 -3.97 1.32
CA ALA A 292 12.14 -3.81 2.41
C ALA A 292 12.80 -4.03 3.78
N SER A 293 13.63 -5.07 3.93
CA SER A 293 14.34 -5.36 5.19
C SER A 293 15.34 -4.26 5.56
N ALA A 294 15.99 -3.64 4.56
CA ALA A 294 16.91 -2.53 4.80
C ALA A 294 16.20 -1.22 5.18
N LEU A 295 14.99 -0.99 4.64
CA LEU A 295 14.23 0.24 4.90
C LEU A 295 13.32 0.14 6.14
N LEU A 296 12.91 -1.07 6.52
CA LEU A 296 11.98 -1.30 7.63
C LEU A 296 12.45 -0.68 8.96
N PRO A 297 13.72 -0.75 9.40
CA PRO A 297 14.15 -0.14 10.65
C PRO A 297 13.96 1.38 10.67
N GLY A 298 14.19 2.06 9.53
CA GLY A 298 13.97 3.50 9.40
C GLY A 298 12.49 3.87 9.47
N VAL A 299 11.63 3.08 8.83
CA VAL A 299 10.17 3.26 8.89
C VAL A 299 9.66 2.95 10.31
N ALA A 300 10.16 1.88 10.92
CA ALA A 300 9.82 1.51 12.29
C ALA A 300 10.19 2.60 13.30
N ALA A 301 11.40 3.16 13.21
CA ALA A 301 11.83 4.28 14.06
C ALA A 301 10.96 5.53 13.89
N THR A 302 10.55 5.83 12.67
CA THR A 302 9.65 6.96 12.39
C THR A 302 8.25 6.73 12.98
N LEU A 303 7.71 5.53 12.83
CA LEU A 303 6.40 5.17 13.35
C LEU A 303 6.38 5.09 14.87
N SER A 304 7.42 4.53 15.49
CA SER A 304 7.52 4.48 16.95
C SER A 304 7.68 5.88 17.56
N GLY A 305 8.45 6.77 16.94
CA GLY A 305 8.65 8.13 17.41
C GLY A 305 7.41 9.02 17.28
N LEU A 306 6.59 8.82 16.26
CA LEU A 306 5.40 9.64 16.01
C LEU A 306 4.13 9.10 16.67
N TYR A 307 3.99 7.79 16.79
CA TYR A 307 2.73 7.13 17.18
C TYR A 307 2.87 6.19 18.39
N GLY A 308 4.08 6.03 18.93
CA GLY A 308 4.32 5.08 20.03
C GLY A 308 4.09 3.61 19.63
N ALA A 309 3.96 3.34 18.34
CA ALA A 309 3.67 1.99 17.82
C ALA A 309 4.95 1.15 17.79
N SER A 310 4.97 0.04 18.50
CA SER A 310 6.05 -0.95 18.39
C SER A 310 5.91 -1.69 17.06
N VAL A 311 6.77 -1.34 16.10
CA VAL A 311 6.88 -2.08 14.84
C VAL A 311 7.86 -3.21 15.07
N SER A 312 7.42 -4.46 14.88
CA SER A 312 8.33 -5.60 14.89
C SER A 312 9.36 -5.41 13.76
N GLY A 313 10.65 -5.29 14.12
CA GLY A 313 11.72 -5.08 13.14
C GLY A 313 11.99 -6.28 12.21
N SER A 314 11.15 -7.33 12.27
CA SER A 314 11.27 -8.55 11.47
C SER A 314 10.17 -8.63 10.41
N LEU A 315 10.59 -8.73 9.14
CA LEU A 315 9.69 -8.97 8.02
C LEU A 315 9.22 -10.42 7.99
N SER A 316 7.91 -10.64 8.13
CA SER A 316 7.31 -11.95 7.86
C SER A 316 7.04 -12.09 6.36
N LEU A 317 7.56 -13.16 5.73
CA LEU A 317 7.31 -13.48 4.32
C LEU A 317 5.85 -13.91 4.13
N LYS A 318 4.98 -12.97 3.76
CA LYS A 318 3.58 -13.31 3.43
C LYS A 318 3.46 -13.78 1.97
N PRO A 319 2.80 -14.93 1.70
CA PRO A 319 2.66 -15.46 0.34
C PRO A 319 2.04 -14.47 -0.66
N VAL A 320 1.17 -13.58 -0.18
CA VAL A 320 0.48 -12.59 -1.00
C VAL A 320 1.44 -11.64 -1.70
N TRP A 321 2.56 -11.25 -1.08
CA TRP A 321 3.49 -10.28 -1.67
C TRP A 321 4.19 -10.82 -2.91
N TRP A 322 4.72 -12.02 -2.81
CA TRP A 322 5.45 -12.61 -3.94
C TRP A 322 4.51 -13.19 -4.98
N LEU A 323 3.31 -13.67 -4.63
CA LEU A 323 2.29 -14.03 -5.61
C LEU A 323 1.87 -12.82 -6.45
N THR A 324 1.61 -11.67 -5.82
CA THR A 324 1.28 -10.44 -6.54
C THR A 324 2.45 -9.90 -7.34
N GLY A 325 3.69 -10.02 -6.85
CA GLY A 325 4.90 -9.66 -7.59
C GLY A 325 5.11 -10.51 -8.84
N VAL A 326 4.94 -11.83 -8.72
CA VAL A 326 4.97 -12.76 -9.85
C VAL A 326 3.85 -12.44 -10.85
N ALA A 327 2.62 -12.25 -10.36
CA ALA A 327 1.48 -11.90 -11.20
C ALA A 327 1.74 -10.61 -11.98
N MET A 328 2.31 -9.59 -11.33
CA MET A 328 2.69 -8.33 -11.97
C MET A 328 3.73 -8.54 -13.07
N SER A 329 4.78 -9.34 -12.83
CA SER A 329 5.81 -9.64 -13.82
C SER A 329 5.20 -10.31 -15.06
N TYR A 330 4.31 -11.29 -14.87
CA TYR A 330 3.64 -11.95 -15.98
C TYR A 330 2.63 -11.07 -16.71
N LEU A 331 1.85 -10.25 -15.99
CA LEU A 331 0.90 -9.31 -16.61
C LEU A 331 1.63 -8.27 -17.45
N GLY A 332 2.72 -7.71 -16.94
CA GLY A 332 3.54 -6.75 -17.69
C GLY A 332 4.17 -7.38 -18.92
N ALA A 333 4.71 -8.60 -18.79
CA ALA A 333 5.26 -9.35 -19.91
C ALA A 333 4.18 -9.69 -20.95
N ALA A 334 3.01 -10.15 -20.52
CA ALA A 334 1.89 -10.48 -21.42
C ALA A 334 1.39 -9.23 -22.16
N ALA A 335 1.27 -8.08 -21.48
CA ALA A 335 0.88 -6.82 -22.11
C ALA A 335 1.90 -6.36 -23.19
N ALA A 336 3.21 -6.42 -22.85
CA ALA A 336 4.28 -6.04 -23.77
C ALA A 336 4.35 -6.97 -24.98
N VAL A 337 4.32 -8.29 -24.73
CA VAL A 337 4.36 -9.31 -25.78
C VAL A 337 3.09 -9.27 -26.62
N GLY A 338 1.93 -9.13 -25.99
CA GLY A 338 0.63 -9.06 -26.67
C GLY A 338 0.58 -7.94 -27.70
N GLY A 339 1.02 -6.73 -27.34
CA GLY A 339 1.11 -5.58 -28.24
C GLY A 339 2.07 -5.84 -29.42
N SER A 340 3.27 -6.35 -29.11
CA SER A 340 4.29 -6.66 -30.13
C SER A 340 3.87 -7.79 -31.06
N LEU A 341 3.23 -8.84 -30.52
CA LEU A 341 2.73 -9.97 -31.31
C LEU A 341 1.54 -9.56 -32.19
N TRP A 342 0.67 -8.68 -31.68
CA TRP A 342 -0.42 -8.14 -32.49
C TRP A 342 0.11 -7.34 -33.71
N GLN A 343 1.13 -6.50 -33.49
CA GLN A 343 1.82 -5.83 -34.59
C GLN A 343 2.47 -6.81 -35.56
N LEU A 344 3.17 -7.84 -35.06
CA LEU A 344 3.82 -8.86 -35.85
C LEU A 344 2.81 -9.67 -36.68
N SER A 345 1.62 -9.96 -36.13
CA SER A 345 0.55 -10.70 -36.79
C SER A 345 -0.03 -9.94 -37.99
N ARG A 346 0.01 -8.63 -37.97
CA ARG A 346 -0.51 -7.75 -39.02
C ARG A 346 0.56 -7.31 -40.04
N MET A 347 1.84 -7.67 -39.80
CA MET A 347 2.91 -7.32 -40.75
C MET A 347 2.84 -8.15 -42.03
N PRO A 348 2.72 -7.54 -43.22
CA PRO A 348 2.86 -8.22 -44.46
C PRO A 348 4.32 -8.68 -44.65
N ILE A 349 4.52 -9.90 -45.19
CA ILE A 349 5.85 -10.50 -45.41
C ILE A 349 6.67 -9.65 -46.38
N LEU A 350 6.02 -8.99 -47.35
CA LEU A 350 6.60 -8.13 -48.37
C LEU A 350 6.75 -6.64 -47.99
N ALA A 351 6.55 -6.30 -46.74
CA ALA A 351 6.65 -4.91 -46.25
C ALA A 351 7.97 -4.17 -46.55
N PRO A 352 9.14 -4.82 -46.69
CA PRO A 352 10.38 -4.13 -47.07
C PRO A 352 10.33 -3.45 -48.44
N ALA A 353 9.48 -3.96 -49.34
CA ALA A 353 9.33 -3.42 -50.68
C ALA A 353 8.39 -2.19 -50.76
N MET A 354 7.69 -1.85 -49.68
CA MET A 354 6.70 -0.75 -49.66
C MET A 354 6.86 0.16 -48.42
N PRO A 355 7.84 1.11 -48.42
CA PRO A 355 8.07 2.01 -47.27
C PRO A 355 6.84 2.86 -46.88
N ARG A 356 6.02 3.24 -47.89
CA ARG A 356 4.81 4.05 -47.68
C ARG A 356 3.68 3.29 -46.97
N ALA A 357 3.53 1.99 -47.23
CA ALA A 357 2.55 1.15 -46.52
C ALA A 357 2.90 1.00 -45.06
N TRP A 358 4.19 0.96 -44.73
CA TRP A 358 4.70 0.88 -43.39
C TRP A 358 4.51 2.16 -42.59
N ALA A 359 4.77 3.31 -43.21
CA ALA A 359 4.53 4.61 -42.61
C ALA A 359 3.03 4.82 -42.27
N ARG A 360 2.13 4.28 -43.08
CA ARG A 360 0.68 4.30 -42.82
C ARG A 360 0.29 3.40 -41.64
N ALA A 361 0.84 2.20 -41.54
CA ALA A 361 0.53 1.28 -40.44
C ALA A 361 1.02 1.81 -39.11
N SER A 362 2.22 2.40 -39.07
CA SER A 362 2.74 3.04 -37.84
C SER A 362 1.92 4.30 -37.43
N ALA A 363 1.45 5.07 -38.40
CA ALA A 363 0.60 6.23 -38.15
C ALA A 363 -0.78 5.85 -37.56
N VAL A 364 -1.37 4.73 -37.99
CA VAL A 364 -2.63 4.22 -37.41
C VAL A 364 -2.41 3.80 -35.95
N THR A 365 -1.33 3.09 -35.66
CA THR A 365 -1.02 2.68 -34.29
C THR A 365 -0.79 3.89 -33.38
N ALA A 366 -0.03 4.89 -33.84
CA ALA A 366 0.21 6.13 -33.09
C ALA A 366 -1.11 6.91 -32.85
N ARG A 367 -2.01 6.96 -33.84
CA ARG A 367 -3.34 7.57 -33.66
C ARG A 367 -4.19 6.82 -32.65
N MET A 368 -4.20 5.49 -32.69
CA MET A 368 -4.95 4.69 -31.70
C MET A 368 -4.39 4.87 -30.29
N GLN A 369 -3.07 4.95 -30.14
CA GLN A 369 -2.42 5.27 -28.86
C GLN A 369 -2.80 6.68 -28.38
N ALA A 370 -2.79 7.67 -29.29
CA ALA A 370 -3.17 9.04 -28.95
C ALA A 370 -4.65 9.15 -28.55
N LEU A 371 -5.55 8.47 -29.28
CA LEU A 371 -6.97 8.41 -28.92
C LEU A 371 -7.20 7.71 -27.58
N GLY A 372 -6.52 6.61 -27.34
CA GLY A 372 -6.55 5.90 -26.06
C GLY A 372 -6.03 6.77 -24.92
N GLY A 373 -4.93 7.48 -25.15
CA GLY A 373 -4.36 8.42 -24.19
C GLY A 373 -5.32 9.58 -23.88
N LEU A 374 -5.95 10.15 -24.90
CA LEU A 374 -6.94 11.22 -24.74
C LEU A 374 -8.18 10.74 -23.99
N ALA A 375 -8.68 9.54 -24.30
CA ALA A 375 -9.81 8.93 -23.58
C ALA A 375 -9.50 8.72 -22.11
N LEU A 376 -8.28 8.26 -21.78
CA LEU A 376 -7.82 8.12 -20.40
C LEU A 376 -7.70 9.48 -19.69
N LEU A 377 -7.18 10.51 -20.35
CA LEU A 377 -7.14 11.86 -19.76
C LEU A 377 -8.54 12.44 -19.53
N LEU A 378 -9.46 12.21 -20.46
CA LEU A 378 -10.86 12.60 -20.28
C LEU A 378 -11.51 11.84 -19.11
N SER A 379 -11.26 10.54 -18.97
CA SER A 379 -11.77 9.78 -17.84
C SER A 379 -11.18 10.27 -16.51
N ALA A 380 -9.90 10.64 -16.47
CA ALA A 380 -9.28 11.25 -15.30
C ALA A 380 -9.90 12.59 -14.95
N LEU A 381 -10.17 13.43 -15.96
CA LEU A 381 -10.84 14.72 -15.78
C LEU A 381 -12.27 14.56 -15.25
N ILE A 382 -13.03 13.61 -15.83
CA ILE A 382 -14.40 13.29 -15.38
C ILE A 382 -14.39 12.82 -13.92
N LEU A 383 -13.49 11.90 -13.57
CA LEU A 383 -13.34 11.43 -12.20
C LEU A 383 -12.92 12.55 -11.24
N GLY A 384 -12.08 13.48 -11.68
CA GLY A 384 -11.65 14.62 -10.87
C GLY A 384 -12.74 15.69 -10.69
N CYS A 385 -13.59 15.93 -11.72
CA CYS A 385 -14.61 16.97 -11.66
C CYS A 385 -15.94 16.49 -11.05
N TRP A 386 -16.34 15.26 -11.33
CA TRP A 386 -17.64 14.70 -10.90
C TRP A 386 -17.52 13.59 -9.87
N GLY A 387 -16.34 13.01 -9.67
CA GLY A 387 -16.09 12.01 -8.66
C GLY A 387 -16.01 12.66 -7.28
N GLY A 388 -17.04 12.50 -6.47
CA GLY A 388 -17.00 12.93 -5.07
C GLY A 388 -16.05 12.07 -4.22
N GLY A 389 -15.25 12.72 -3.38
CA GLY A 389 -14.42 12.05 -2.39
C GLY A 389 -13.04 11.61 -2.90
N TRP A 390 -12.24 11.13 -1.96
CA TRP A 390 -10.85 10.76 -2.14
C TRP A 390 -10.63 9.54 -3.06
N VAL A 391 -11.58 8.60 -3.10
CA VAL A 391 -11.50 7.40 -3.98
C VAL A 391 -11.45 7.79 -5.44
N ALA A 392 -12.29 8.75 -5.85
CA ALA A 392 -12.31 9.25 -7.21
C ALA A 392 -11.02 9.98 -7.59
N GLY A 393 -10.43 10.75 -6.65
CA GLY A 393 -9.15 11.40 -6.83
C GLY A 393 -8.03 10.41 -7.11
N PHE A 394 -7.89 9.37 -6.29
CA PHE A 394 -6.88 8.33 -6.50
C PHE A 394 -7.14 7.47 -7.74
N ALA A 395 -8.41 7.12 -8.01
CA ALA A 395 -8.78 6.39 -9.22
C ALA A 395 -8.50 7.19 -10.51
N GLY A 396 -8.52 8.53 -10.42
CA GLY A 396 -8.18 9.43 -11.52
C GLY A 396 -6.67 9.51 -11.83
N LEU A 397 -5.79 9.24 -10.85
CA LEU A 397 -4.34 9.34 -11.03
C LEU A 397 -3.80 8.31 -12.04
N ALA A 398 -4.25 7.06 -11.99
CA ALA A 398 -3.78 6.04 -12.91
C ALA A 398 -4.10 6.34 -14.37
N PRO A 399 -5.34 6.69 -14.76
CA PRO A 399 -5.64 7.07 -16.13
C PRO A 399 -4.99 8.41 -16.54
N LEU A 400 -4.75 9.34 -15.60
CA LEU A 400 -4.00 10.56 -15.87
C LEU A 400 -2.56 10.24 -16.30
N LEU A 401 -1.85 9.43 -15.53
CA LEU A 401 -0.46 9.07 -15.79
C LEU A 401 -0.32 8.23 -17.06
N LEU A 402 -1.17 7.20 -17.22
CA LEU A 402 -1.16 6.36 -18.39
C LEU A 402 -1.58 7.12 -19.65
N GLY A 403 -2.57 7.99 -19.54
CA GLY A 403 -3.02 8.83 -20.64
C GLY A 403 -1.93 9.81 -21.10
N ALA A 404 -1.26 10.48 -20.15
CA ALA A 404 -0.13 11.35 -20.46
C ALA A 404 1.01 10.58 -21.12
N ALA A 405 1.37 9.39 -20.60
CA ALA A 405 2.39 8.56 -21.20
C ALA A 405 2.03 8.14 -22.63
N LEU A 406 0.81 7.69 -22.89
CA LEU A 406 0.35 7.29 -24.23
C LEU A 406 0.31 8.44 -25.25
N LEU A 407 0.24 9.70 -24.79
CA LEU A 407 0.30 10.87 -25.67
C LEU A 407 1.73 11.28 -26.05
N VAL A 408 2.77 10.80 -25.37
CA VAL A 408 4.17 11.16 -25.64
C VAL A 408 4.57 10.94 -27.12
N PRO A 409 4.25 9.80 -27.78
CA PRO A 409 4.63 9.59 -29.18
C PRO A 409 3.97 10.61 -30.13
N ALA A 410 2.69 10.95 -29.85
CA ALA A 410 1.95 11.94 -30.62
C ALA A 410 2.53 13.35 -30.42
N ALA A 411 2.80 13.71 -29.17
CA ALA A 411 3.41 14.99 -28.83
C ALA A 411 4.79 15.16 -29.49
N LEU A 412 5.65 14.12 -29.41
CA LEU A 412 6.95 14.12 -30.08
C LEU A 412 6.80 14.30 -31.59
N THR A 413 5.85 13.61 -32.20
CA THR A 413 5.60 13.71 -33.64
C THR A 413 5.19 15.13 -34.02
N ILE A 414 4.31 15.76 -33.24
CA ILE A 414 3.86 17.14 -33.46
C ILE A 414 5.04 18.12 -33.28
N ILE A 415 5.79 17.99 -32.18
CA ILE A 415 6.94 18.85 -31.88
C ILE A 415 7.99 18.77 -32.98
N ILE A 416 8.44 17.56 -33.34
CA ILE A 416 9.46 17.35 -34.35
C ILE A 416 8.97 17.83 -35.72
N THR A 417 7.69 17.65 -36.04
CA THR A 417 7.13 18.13 -37.29
C THR A 417 7.06 19.65 -37.32
N GLY A 418 6.68 20.29 -36.22
CA GLY A 418 6.65 21.75 -36.10
C GLY A 418 8.06 22.36 -36.18
N LEU A 419 9.02 21.80 -35.42
CA LEU A 419 10.42 22.29 -35.45
C LEU A 419 11.07 22.09 -36.82
N SER A 420 10.74 21.02 -37.55
CA SER A 420 11.31 20.76 -38.87
C SER A 420 10.92 21.83 -39.92
N GLN A 421 9.91 22.66 -39.65
CA GLN A 421 9.52 23.76 -40.54
C GLN A 421 10.46 24.98 -40.42
N PHE A 422 11.16 25.11 -39.31
CA PHE A 422 12.09 26.22 -39.06
C PHE A 422 13.50 25.99 -39.62
N GLY A 423 13.85 24.76 -40.01
CA GLY A 423 15.17 24.40 -40.52
C GLY A 423 15.22 24.38 -42.05
N LYS A 424 15.94 25.31 -42.66
CA LYS A 424 16.21 25.35 -44.10
C LYS A 424 17.61 24.82 -44.36
N GLY A 425 17.76 23.68 -45.05
CA GLY A 425 19.02 23.09 -45.46
C GLY A 425 18.97 21.55 -45.57
N VAL A 426 19.80 21.00 -46.46
CA VAL A 426 19.80 19.55 -46.73
C VAL A 426 20.23 18.72 -45.51
N VAL A 427 21.24 19.18 -44.78
CA VAL A 427 21.74 18.52 -43.57
C VAL A 427 20.71 18.55 -42.44
N ILE A 428 20.08 19.69 -42.23
CA ILE A 428 19.03 19.85 -41.19
C ILE A 428 17.81 18.99 -41.55
N GLY A 429 17.41 18.95 -42.83
CA GLY A 429 16.35 18.08 -43.31
C GLY A 429 16.65 16.59 -43.11
N TRP A 430 17.89 16.18 -43.28
CA TRP A 430 18.33 14.81 -43.01
C TRP A 430 18.27 14.50 -41.50
N VAL A 431 18.76 15.39 -40.63
CA VAL A 431 18.68 15.22 -39.16
C VAL A 431 17.24 15.03 -38.70
N TRP A 432 16.32 15.87 -39.21
CA TRP A 432 14.91 15.75 -38.86
C TRP A 432 14.28 14.44 -39.37
N ALA A 433 14.66 13.99 -40.55
CA ALA A 433 14.19 12.74 -41.11
C ALA A 433 14.70 11.53 -40.28
N ASP A 434 15.97 11.55 -39.87
CA ASP A 434 16.55 10.52 -39.01
C ASP A 434 15.89 10.49 -37.63
N THR A 435 15.72 11.67 -36.99
CA THR A 435 15.05 11.80 -35.71
C THR A 435 13.61 11.26 -35.74
N ARG A 436 12.86 11.51 -36.85
CA ARG A 436 11.53 10.94 -37.03
C ARG A 436 11.51 9.42 -37.08
N GLN A 437 12.55 8.77 -37.61
CA GLN A 437 12.63 7.32 -37.62
C GLN A 437 12.89 6.74 -36.22
N GLN A 438 13.49 7.52 -35.32
CA GLN A 438 13.82 7.10 -33.96
C GLN A 438 12.67 7.36 -32.96
N ILE A 439 11.59 8.07 -33.35
CA ILE A 439 10.44 8.39 -32.48
C ILE A 439 9.91 7.15 -31.73
N PRO A 440 9.72 5.96 -32.32
CA PRO A 440 9.17 4.82 -31.60
C PRO A 440 10.04 4.35 -30.43
N ALA A 441 11.37 4.36 -30.60
CA ALA A 441 12.31 3.98 -29.54
C ALA A 441 12.45 5.08 -28.48
N LEU A 442 12.58 6.33 -28.91
CA LEU A 442 12.64 7.52 -28.05
C LEU A 442 11.36 7.69 -27.21
N SER A 443 10.20 7.46 -27.80
CA SER A 443 8.93 7.61 -27.09
C SER A 443 8.79 6.60 -25.96
N LEU A 444 9.24 5.36 -26.12
CA LEU A 444 9.22 4.37 -25.06
C LEU A 444 10.07 4.79 -23.86
N ALA A 445 11.30 5.28 -24.14
CA ALA A 445 12.19 5.78 -23.10
C ALA A 445 11.61 7.01 -22.37
N LEU A 446 11.04 7.95 -23.14
CA LEU A 446 10.41 9.16 -22.57
C LEU A 446 9.13 8.87 -21.80
N MET A 447 8.32 7.91 -22.25
CA MET A 447 7.16 7.44 -21.46
C MET A 447 7.60 6.90 -20.10
N ALA A 448 8.65 6.06 -20.08
CA ALA A 448 9.19 5.52 -18.84
C ALA A 448 9.71 6.63 -17.92
N LEU A 449 10.46 7.58 -18.46
CA LEU A 449 10.98 8.72 -17.73
C LEU A 449 9.85 9.62 -17.19
N LEU A 450 8.84 9.92 -18.01
CA LEU A 450 7.67 10.69 -17.60
C LEU A 450 6.94 10.04 -16.43
N LEU A 451 6.68 8.73 -16.52
CA LEU A 451 6.01 8.00 -15.44
C LEU A 451 6.85 7.97 -14.17
N ALA A 452 8.17 7.74 -14.29
CA ALA A 452 9.06 7.74 -13.13
C ALA A 452 9.11 9.11 -12.44
N LEU A 453 9.27 10.19 -13.21
CA LEU A 453 9.29 11.55 -12.68
C LEU A 453 7.94 11.96 -12.10
N SER A 454 6.86 11.72 -12.81
CA SER A 454 5.50 12.05 -12.34
C SER A 454 5.15 11.31 -11.06
N THR A 455 5.55 10.04 -10.95
CA THR A 455 5.38 9.26 -9.73
C THR A 455 6.18 9.83 -8.57
N ASN A 456 7.45 10.18 -8.81
CA ASN A 456 8.29 10.78 -7.78
C ASN A 456 7.71 12.12 -7.28
N VAL A 457 7.27 12.97 -8.21
CA VAL A 457 6.61 14.25 -7.86
C VAL A 457 5.29 14.00 -7.12
N GLY A 458 4.47 13.05 -7.59
CA GLY A 458 3.21 12.69 -6.95
C GLY A 458 3.40 12.18 -5.52
N VAL A 459 4.35 11.28 -5.31
CA VAL A 459 4.72 10.77 -3.98
C VAL A 459 5.23 11.90 -3.07
N SER A 460 6.15 12.73 -3.57
CA SER A 460 6.70 13.85 -2.81
C SER A 460 5.63 14.86 -2.40
N THR A 461 4.73 15.20 -3.32
CA THR A 461 3.61 16.11 -3.04
C THR A 461 2.66 15.55 -2.00
N MET A 462 2.33 14.26 -2.11
CA MET A 462 1.45 13.56 -1.20
C MET A 462 2.04 13.48 0.22
N VAL A 463 3.33 13.12 0.35
CA VAL A 463 4.04 13.10 1.64
C VAL A 463 4.11 14.50 2.23
N GLY A 464 4.42 15.52 1.41
CA GLY A 464 4.46 16.91 1.84
C GLY A 464 3.10 17.42 2.32
N SER A 465 2.02 17.10 1.60
CA SER A 465 0.65 17.46 1.98
C SER A 465 0.23 16.80 3.29
N PHE A 466 0.52 15.49 3.44
CA PHE A 466 0.24 14.77 4.68
C PHE A 466 0.98 15.38 5.87
N ARG A 467 2.28 15.65 5.70
CA ARG A 467 3.10 16.30 6.73
C ARG A 467 2.55 17.68 7.11
N GLY A 468 2.15 18.48 6.12
CA GLY A 468 1.56 19.80 6.37
C GLY A 468 0.25 19.74 7.15
N THR A 469 -0.65 18.81 6.77
CA THR A 469 -1.90 18.57 7.48
C THR A 469 -1.65 18.09 8.92
N PHE A 470 -0.70 17.19 9.10
CA PHE A 470 -0.35 16.65 10.42
C PHE A 470 0.24 17.73 11.34
N ILE A 471 1.18 18.54 10.84
CA ILE A 471 1.76 19.66 11.61
C ILE A 471 0.67 20.66 11.97
N GLY A 472 -0.18 21.06 11.02
CA GLY A 472 -1.28 21.99 11.28
C GLY A 472 -2.28 21.46 12.33
N TRP A 473 -2.54 20.16 12.32
CA TRP A 473 -3.36 19.52 13.36
C TRP A 473 -2.68 19.53 14.74
N LEU A 474 -1.36 19.25 14.77
CA LEU A 474 -0.58 19.30 16.02
C LEU A 474 -0.56 20.72 16.59
N ASP A 475 -0.33 21.73 15.76
CA ASP A 475 -0.32 23.13 16.16
C ASP A 475 -1.66 23.57 16.76
N GLN A 476 -2.78 23.11 16.16
CA GLN A 476 -4.12 23.38 16.71
C GLN A 476 -4.36 22.71 18.07
N ARG A 477 -3.82 21.49 18.27
CA ARG A 477 -3.98 20.74 19.53
C ARG A 477 -3.05 21.22 20.64
N LEU A 478 -1.86 21.69 20.28
CA LEU A 478 -0.84 22.16 21.21
C LEU A 478 -0.90 23.68 21.45
N ALA A 479 -1.82 24.39 20.77
CA ALA A 479 -1.97 25.84 20.88
C ALA A 479 -2.60 26.32 22.20
N SER A 480 -3.06 25.43 23.08
CA SER A 480 -3.55 25.82 24.40
C SER A 480 -2.41 25.89 25.42
N ASP A 481 -2.16 27.08 25.94
CA ASP A 481 -1.11 27.35 26.93
C ASP A 481 -1.42 26.73 28.31
N LEU A 482 -2.60 26.14 28.54
CA LEU A 482 -3.01 25.58 29.82
C LEU A 482 -3.87 24.32 29.62
N TYR A 483 -3.38 23.18 30.12
CA TYR A 483 -4.14 21.93 30.20
C TYR A 483 -4.63 21.74 31.64
N ILE A 484 -5.94 21.84 31.88
CA ILE A 484 -6.55 21.51 33.15
C ILE A 484 -7.07 20.08 33.07
N THR A 485 -6.44 19.17 33.78
CA THR A 485 -6.94 17.81 33.99
C THR A 485 -7.75 17.80 35.27
N THR A 486 -9.06 17.55 35.19
CA THR A 486 -9.97 17.34 36.33
C THR A 486 -9.96 15.88 36.77
#